data_5a54bec9cd58ebcfd2804a5357fecded
#
_entry.id   5a54bec9cd58ebcfd2804a5357fecded
#
_cell.length_a   1.000
_cell.length_b   1.000
_cell.length_c   1.000
_cell.angle_alpha   90.00
_cell.angle_beta   90.00
_cell.angle_gamma   90.00
#
_symmetry.space_group_name_H-M   'P 1'
#
loop_
_entity.id
_entity.type
_entity.pdbx_description
1 polymer ?
#
loop_
_entity_poly.entity_id
_entity_poly.type
_entity_poly.pdbx_seq_one_letter_code
_entity_poly.pdbx_strand_id
1 'polypeptide(L)'
;MGFFGFKSSKEVEEEKKRAAEQAKREVIQQNYTNLSSLSKGSQVNFAIPFFDVFDPRLQDYGVPVSVHGTIVYSIEDMDLFHSVNKNEAYSDETFQQKLRGTVTKFVKGVVTNAPTDAQIPVVQLERKILEISNLIQQYVKPQVEQLFGITIRQLDITRMNIDKESRGYRELKALTADLERERVMAQHNAQISNFNLQNDLNQEQLKMQSTLNLDTMKR
;
A
#
# COMPACT_ATOMS: atom_id res chain seq x y z
N MET A 1 65.42 36.98 19.52
CA MET A 1 65.58 36.10 18.33
C MET A 1 64.74 34.85 18.55
N GLY A 2 63.59 34.77 17.90
CA GLY A 2 62.72 33.62 18.02
C GLY A 2 63.11 32.56 16.99
N PHE A 3 63.43 31.35 17.42
CA PHE A 3 63.63 30.20 16.54
C PHE A 3 62.28 29.75 15.97
N PHE A 4 62.01 30.02 14.75
CA PHE A 4 60.95 29.36 13.98
C PHE A 4 61.47 27.97 13.56
N GLY A 5 61.10 26.92 14.32
CA GLY A 5 61.39 25.54 13.97
C GLY A 5 60.55 25.12 12.74
N PHE A 6 61.17 24.97 11.60
CA PHE A 6 60.56 24.35 10.44
C PHE A 6 60.33 22.86 10.74
N LYS A 7 59.04 22.44 10.82
CA LYS A 7 58.70 21.00 10.90
C LYS A 7 59.21 20.28 9.66
N SER A 8 59.81 19.11 9.83
CA SER A 8 60.28 18.31 8.70
C SER A 8 59.10 17.80 7.87
N SER A 9 59.33 17.58 6.59
CA SER A 9 58.28 17.05 5.68
C SER A 9 57.65 15.76 6.18
N LYS A 10 58.39 14.93 6.94
CA LYS A 10 57.87 13.71 7.57
C LYS A 10 56.89 13.99 8.73
N GLU A 11 57.20 14.99 9.54
CA GLU A 11 56.35 15.39 10.67
C GLU A 11 55.02 15.98 10.18
N VAL A 12 55.04 16.74 9.10
CA VAL A 12 53.82 17.28 8.47
C VAL A 12 52.95 16.16 7.85
N GLU A 13 53.58 15.13 7.31
CA GLU A 13 52.87 13.99 6.71
C GLU A 13 52.26 13.06 7.78
N GLU A 14 52.96 12.85 8.89
CA GLU A 14 52.41 12.13 10.04
C GLU A 14 51.28 12.90 10.74
N GLU A 15 51.39 14.21 10.86
CA GLU A 15 50.32 15.05 11.43
C GLU A 15 49.05 15.04 10.57
N LYS A 16 49.21 15.05 9.24
CA LYS A 16 48.10 14.87 8.29
C LYS A 16 47.46 13.49 8.38
N LYS A 17 48.24 12.42 8.55
CA LYS A 17 47.72 11.06 8.73
C LYS A 17 46.93 10.93 10.04
N ARG A 18 47.48 11.46 11.15
CA ARG A 18 46.80 11.46 12.46
C ARG A 18 45.51 12.28 12.44
N ALA A 19 45.50 13.45 11.79
CA ALA A 19 44.32 14.27 11.63
C ALA A 19 43.22 13.57 10.77
N ALA A 20 43.62 12.88 9.69
CA ALA A 20 42.70 12.12 8.85
C ALA A 20 42.15 10.90 9.59
N GLU A 21 42.95 10.24 10.44
CA GLU A 21 42.49 9.10 11.25
C GLU A 21 41.57 9.54 12.40
N GLN A 22 41.84 10.69 12.98
CA GLN A 22 41.01 11.28 14.03
C GLN A 22 39.65 11.75 13.45
N ALA A 23 39.66 12.40 12.29
CA ALA A 23 38.44 12.79 11.59
C ALA A 23 37.57 11.56 11.21
N LYS A 24 38.21 10.45 10.78
CA LYS A 24 37.50 9.19 10.56
C LYS A 24 36.86 8.63 11.82
N ARG A 25 37.59 8.66 12.94
CA ARG A 25 37.06 8.19 14.24
C ARG A 25 35.90 9.06 14.74
N GLU A 26 35.99 10.37 14.57
CA GLU A 26 34.94 11.31 14.96
C GLU A 26 33.64 11.08 14.10
N VAL A 27 33.79 10.89 12.78
CA VAL A 27 32.68 10.55 11.91
C VAL A 27 32.05 9.22 12.28
N ILE A 28 32.85 8.20 12.58
CA ILE A 28 32.37 6.90 13.03
C ILE A 28 31.63 7.04 14.38
N GLN A 29 32.15 7.80 15.32
CA GLN A 29 31.56 7.99 16.65
C GLN A 29 30.25 8.80 16.57
N GLN A 30 30.20 9.80 15.71
CA GLN A 30 29.01 10.59 15.46
C GLN A 30 27.92 9.75 14.76
N ASN A 31 28.31 8.88 13.84
CA ASN A 31 27.42 7.90 13.23
C ASN A 31 26.86 6.89 14.25
N TYR A 32 27.66 6.38 15.16
CA TYR A 32 27.20 5.51 16.24
C TYR A 32 26.23 6.22 17.20
N THR A 33 26.44 7.49 17.52
CA THR A 33 25.53 8.27 18.37
C THR A 33 24.19 8.51 17.68
N ASN A 34 24.20 8.83 16.40
CA ASN A 34 22.99 9.00 15.59
C ASN A 34 22.22 7.67 15.42
N LEU A 35 22.94 6.57 15.20
CA LEU A 35 22.36 5.24 15.07
C LEU A 35 21.75 4.73 16.38
N SER A 36 22.33 5.07 17.53
CA SER A 36 21.76 4.71 18.84
C SER A 36 20.43 5.44 19.13
N SER A 37 20.22 6.62 18.56
CA SER A 37 18.92 7.31 18.62
C SER A 37 17.87 6.65 17.74
N LEU A 38 18.26 6.11 16.58
CA LEU A 38 17.40 5.40 15.64
C LEU A 38 17.02 3.99 16.11
N SER A 39 17.82 3.36 16.97
CA SER A 39 17.46 2.08 17.60
C SER A 39 16.21 2.19 18.49
N LYS A 40 15.87 3.41 18.95
CA LYS A 40 14.66 3.68 19.73
C LYS A 40 13.38 3.80 18.91
N GLY A 41 13.50 3.79 17.59
CA GLY A 41 12.39 3.94 16.63
C GLY A 41 12.26 5.36 16.10
N SER A 42 12.13 5.46 14.80
CA SER A 42 11.90 6.70 14.07
C SER A 42 10.61 6.63 13.28
N GLN A 43 9.95 7.78 13.14
CA GLN A 43 8.72 7.90 12.38
C GLN A 43 8.95 8.76 11.14
N VAL A 44 8.49 8.29 10.00
CA VAL A 44 8.52 9.01 8.72
C VAL A 44 7.12 9.05 8.15
N ASN A 45 6.63 10.25 7.87
CA ASN A 45 5.39 10.45 7.16
C ASN A 45 5.67 10.52 5.66
N PHE A 46 4.79 9.92 4.85
CA PHE A 46 4.83 10.01 3.41
C PHE A 46 3.51 10.49 2.84
N ALA A 47 3.59 11.20 1.71
CA ALA A 47 2.44 11.68 0.97
C ALA A 47 2.68 11.43 -0.51
N ILE A 48 1.72 10.78 -1.15
CA ILE A 48 1.69 10.53 -2.58
C ILE A 48 0.64 11.47 -3.17
N PRO A 49 1.04 12.46 -3.97
CA PRO A 49 0.11 13.35 -4.63
C PRO A 49 -0.80 12.56 -5.59
N PHE A 50 -1.82 13.19 -6.11
CA PHE A 50 -2.75 12.54 -7.03
C PHE A 50 -2.04 11.82 -8.17
N PHE A 51 -2.38 10.57 -8.38
CA PHE A 51 -1.96 9.71 -9.49
C PHE A 51 -3.17 8.91 -9.98
N ASP A 52 -3.16 8.56 -11.25
CA ASP A 52 -4.25 7.83 -11.86
C ASP A 52 -4.25 6.36 -11.48
N VAL A 53 -5.41 5.86 -11.06
CA VAL A 53 -5.72 4.45 -10.84
C VAL A 53 -6.81 4.05 -11.82
N PHE A 54 -6.60 2.94 -12.52
CA PHE A 54 -7.53 2.46 -13.54
C PHE A 54 -8.35 1.30 -13.00
N ASP A 55 -9.67 1.38 -13.21
CA ASP A 55 -10.58 0.27 -12.90
C ASP A 55 -10.64 -0.66 -14.12
N PRO A 56 -10.54 -2.00 -13.94
CA PRO A 56 -10.61 -2.95 -15.06
C PRO A 56 -11.88 -2.83 -15.91
N ARG A 57 -12.95 -2.29 -15.33
CA ARG A 57 -14.24 -2.09 -16.02
C ARG A 57 -14.27 -0.84 -16.89
N LEU A 58 -13.35 0.11 -16.67
CA LEU A 58 -13.27 1.38 -17.38
C LEU A 58 -11.80 1.80 -17.55
N GLN A 59 -11.10 1.17 -18.50
CA GLN A 59 -9.67 1.35 -18.69
C GLN A 59 -9.28 2.67 -19.40
N ASP A 60 -10.24 3.32 -20.06
CA ASP A 60 -9.98 4.54 -20.84
C ASP A 60 -9.81 5.79 -19.97
N TYR A 61 -10.24 5.74 -18.71
CA TYR A 61 -10.21 6.88 -17.81
C TYR A 61 -9.59 6.52 -16.47
N GLY A 62 -8.46 7.16 -16.16
CA GLY A 62 -7.87 7.11 -14.83
C GLY A 62 -8.70 7.90 -13.81
N VAL A 63 -8.73 7.42 -12.59
CA VAL A 63 -9.31 8.10 -11.44
C VAL A 63 -8.17 8.58 -10.56
N PRO A 64 -8.00 9.89 -10.35
CA PRO A 64 -6.92 10.41 -9.50
C PRO A 64 -7.15 10.04 -8.04
N VAL A 65 -6.12 9.44 -7.44
CA VAL A 65 -6.10 9.02 -6.02
C VAL A 65 -4.86 9.61 -5.36
N SER A 66 -4.97 10.16 -4.16
CA SER A 66 -3.85 10.55 -3.32
C SER A 66 -3.81 9.72 -2.04
N VAL A 67 -2.60 9.46 -1.53
CA VAL A 67 -2.38 8.60 -0.38
C VAL A 67 -1.45 9.28 0.61
N HIS A 68 -1.78 9.23 1.89
CA HIS A 68 -0.94 9.65 2.99
C HIS A 68 -0.76 8.50 3.96
N GLY A 69 0.41 8.38 4.52
CA GLY A 69 0.70 7.30 5.46
C GLY A 69 1.90 7.60 6.34
N THR A 70 2.14 6.68 7.24
CA THR A 70 3.20 6.75 8.24
C THR A 70 3.93 5.42 8.30
N ILE A 71 5.23 5.47 8.38
CA ILE A 71 6.10 4.35 8.68
C ILE A 71 6.82 4.60 10.00
N VAL A 72 6.78 3.62 10.90
CA VAL A 72 7.57 3.58 12.13
C VAL A 72 8.53 2.42 12.02
N TYR A 73 9.82 2.69 12.16
CA TYR A 73 10.87 1.70 12.01
C TYR A 73 11.91 1.80 13.13
N SER A 74 12.64 0.74 13.34
CA SER A 74 13.80 0.65 14.23
C SER A 74 14.95 -0.09 13.54
N ILE A 75 16.16 0.12 13.99
CA ILE A 75 17.33 -0.66 13.59
C ILE A 75 17.61 -1.64 14.73
N GLU A 76 17.34 -2.93 14.51
CA GLU A 76 17.55 -3.99 15.49
C GLU A 76 18.87 -4.72 15.26
N ASP A 77 19.23 -4.93 14.00
CA ASP A 77 20.45 -5.57 13.57
C ASP A 77 21.35 -4.54 12.88
N MET A 78 22.35 -4.08 13.64
CA MET A 78 23.31 -3.09 13.17
C MET A 78 24.25 -3.64 12.10
N ASP A 79 24.58 -4.93 12.16
CA ASP A 79 25.48 -5.57 11.21
C ASP A 79 24.77 -5.70 9.85
N LEU A 80 23.51 -6.11 9.85
CA LEU A 80 22.67 -6.13 8.67
C LEU A 80 22.51 -4.72 8.09
N PHE A 81 22.17 -3.74 8.93
CA PHE A 81 22.02 -2.35 8.51
C PHE A 81 23.28 -1.82 7.82
N HIS A 82 24.45 -2.03 8.44
CA HIS A 82 25.74 -1.64 7.85
C HIS A 82 26.06 -2.43 6.58
N SER A 83 25.72 -3.70 6.53
CA SER A 83 25.97 -4.54 5.34
C SER A 83 25.22 -4.05 4.12
N VAL A 84 23.98 -3.58 4.31
CA VAL A 84 23.09 -3.09 3.24
C VAL A 84 23.47 -1.65 2.84
N ASN A 85 23.86 -0.81 3.80
CA ASN A 85 24.11 0.63 3.57
C ASN A 85 25.61 0.98 3.48
N LYS A 86 26.47 0.05 3.08
CA LYS A 86 27.95 0.08 3.16
C LYS A 86 28.69 1.29 2.56
N ASN A 87 28.08 2.04 1.65
CA ASN A 87 28.83 3.00 0.81
C ASN A 87 28.40 4.45 0.96
N GLU A 88 27.57 4.79 1.94
CA GLU A 88 27.07 6.15 2.08
C GLU A 88 27.38 6.72 3.46
N ALA A 89 27.89 7.97 3.46
CA ALA A 89 27.93 8.76 4.67
C ALA A 89 26.50 8.84 5.23
N TYR A 90 26.26 8.20 6.38
CA TYR A 90 24.94 8.16 6.97
C TYR A 90 24.52 9.55 7.42
N SER A 91 23.48 10.06 6.81
CA SER A 91 22.72 11.22 7.28
C SER A 91 21.29 10.75 7.48
N ASP A 92 20.75 11.01 8.67
CA ASP A 92 19.36 10.65 8.98
C ASP A 92 18.38 11.20 7.97
N GLU A 93 18.55 12.45 7.55
CA GLU A 93 17.71 13.10 6.55
C GLU A 93 17.76 12.39 5.19
N THR A 94 18.98 12.07 4.72
CA THR A 94 19.18 11.37 3.45
C THR A 94 18.58 9.97 3.49
N PHE A 95 18.75 9.26 4.59
CA PHE A 95 18.17 7.94 4.79
C PHE A 95 16.63 7.99 4.79
N GLN A 96 16.05 8.90 5.58
CA GLN A 96 14.59 9.08 5.62
C GLN A 96 14.02 9.49 4.26
N GLN A 97 14.73 10.32 3.50
CA GLN A 97 14.30 10.70 2.15
C GLN A 97 14.29 9.49 1.20
N LYS A 98 15.32 8.65 1.22
CA LYS A 98 15.39 7.42 0.42
C LYS A 98 14.31 6.43 0.83
N LEU A 99 14.14 6.22 2.12
CA LEU A 99 13.11 5.36 2.69
C LEU A 99 11.72 5.82 2.23
N ARG A 100 11.43 7.13 2.38
CA ARG A 100 10.18 7.74 1.93
C ARG A 100 9.95 7.53 0.43
N GLY A 101 10.95 7.77 -0.40
CA GLY A 101 10.85 7.57 -1.85
C GLY A 101 10.54 6.13 -2.22
N THR A 102 11.22 5.17 -1.60
CA THR A 102 11.01 3.74 -1.84
C THR A 102 9.64 3.27 -1.35
N VAL A 103 9.23 3.65 -0.14
CA VAL A 103 7.89 3.35 0.38
C VAL A 103 6.82 3.93 -0.52
N THR A 104 6.95 5.19 -0.92
CA THR A 104 6.03 5.86 -1.87
C THR A 104 5.88 5.07 -3.16
N LYS A 105 6.99 4.60 -3.74
CA LYS A 105 6.98 3.80 -4.98
C LYS A 105 6.20 2.49 -4.79
N PHE A 106 6.47 1.74 -3.73
CA PHE A 106 5.82 0.45 -3.49
C PHE A 106 4.35 0.62 -3.12
N VAL A 107 4.03 1.57 -2.24
CA VAL A 107 2.63 1.87 -1.87
C VAL A 107 1.81 2.29 -3.09
N LYS A 108 2.37 3.16 -3.94
CA LYS A 108 1.74 3.52 -5.21
C LYS A 108 1.46 2.29 -6.08
N GLY A 109 2.42 1.37 -6.19
CA GLY A 109 2.25 0.12 -6.93
C GLY A 109 1.11 -0.74 -6.39
N VAL A 110 1.02 -0.94 -5.08
CA VAL A 110 -0.07 -1.70 -4.46
C VAL A 110 -1.42 -1.04 -4.71
N VAL A 111 -1.53 0.27 -4.53
CA VAL A 111 -2.80 0.99 -4.74
C VAL A 111 -3.23 0.99 -6.21
N THR A 112 -2.27 1.15 -7.13
CA THR A 112 -2.55 1.10 -8.58
C THR A 112 -3.09 -0.27 -9.00
N ASN A 113 -2.57 -1.34 -8.42
CA ASN A 113 -2.96 -2.71 -8.77
C ASN A 113 -4.13 -3.26 -7.92
N ALA A 114 -4.54 -2.59 -6.85
CA ALA A 114 -5.61 -3.04 -5.98
C ALA A 114 -6.94 -3.35 -6.71
N PRO A 115 -7.37 -2.60 -7.75
CA PRO A 115 -8.57 -2.93 -8.49
C PRO A 115 -8.48 -4.25 -9.26
N THR A 116 -7.31 -4.62 -9.73
CA THR A 116 -7.07 -5.85 -10.50
C THR A 116 -6.74 -7.04 -9.57
N ASP A 117 -5.76 -6.87 -8.69
CA ASP A 117 -5.20 -7.97 -7.92
C ASP A 117 -6.06 -8.33 -6.71
N ALA A 118 -6.62 -7.32 -6.03
CA ALA A 118 -7.46 -7.49 -4.85
C ALA A 118 -8.97 -7.32 -5.14
N GLN A 119 -9.34 -7.03 -6.39
CA GLN A 119 -10.72 -6.80 -6.82
C GLN A 119 -11.43 -5.69 -6.01
N ILE A 120 -10.67 -4.70 -5.56
CA ILE A 120 -11.20 -3.54 -4.85
C ILE A 120 -11.55 -2.46 -5.88
N PRO A 121 -12.85 -2.18 -6.15
CA PRO A 121 -13.23 -1.15 -7.11
C PRO A 121 -12.64 0.21 -6.75
N VAL A 122 -12.19 0.98 -7.75
CA VAL A 122 -11.58 2.30 -7.52
C VAL A 122 -12.50 3.23 -6.72
N VAL A 123 -13.80 3.21 -6.97
CA VAL A 123 -14.80 4.01 -6.23
C VAL A 123 -14.91 3.65 -4.73
N GLN A 124 -14.36 2.50 -4.33
CA GLN A 124 -14.41 2.00 -2.95
C GLN A 124 -13.08 2.11 -2.21
N LEU A 125 -11.99 2.56 -2.85
CA LEU A 125 -10.66 2.60 -2.24
C LEU A 125 -10.64 3.36 -0.90
N GLU A 126 -11.34 4.51 -0.80
CA GLU A 126 -11.42 5.27 0.45
C GLU A 126 -12.10 4.47 1.58
N ARG A 127 -13.09 3.63 1.27
CA ARG A 127 -13.81 2.82 2.25
C ARG A 127 -13.05 1.56 2.64
N LYS A 128 -12.19 1.08 1.76
CA LYS A 128 -11.39 -0.15 1.90
C LYS A 128 -9.96 0.11 2.36
N ILE A 129 -9.75 1.25 3.02
CA ILE A 129 -8.41 1.68 3.47
C ILE A 129 -7.72 0.64 4.36
N LEU A 130 -8.47 -0.09 5.20
CA LEU A 130 -7.91 -1.14 6.04
C LEU A 130 -7.45 -2.36 5.23
N GLU A 131 -8.21 -2.75 4.21
CA GLU A 131 -7.83 -3.86 3.32
C GLU A 131 -6.56 -3.49 2.55
N ILE A 132 -6.48 -2.25 2.06
CA ILE A 132 -5.30 -1.73 1.36
C ILE A 132 -4.10 -1.63 2.31
N SER A 133 -4.28 -1.18 3.55
CA SER A 133 -3.22 -1.16 4.56
C SER A 133 -2.67 -2.57 4.84
N ASN A 134 -3.54 -3.58 4.91
CA ASN A 134 -3.12 -4.97 5.07
C ASN A 134 -2.30 -5.47 3.86
N LEU A 135 -2.72 -5.15 2.63
CA LEU A 135 -1.95 -5.47 1.42
C LEU A 135 -0.57 -4.80 1.44
N ILE A 136 -0.51 -3.52 1.84
CA ILE A 136 0.75 -2.79 1.97
C ILE A 136 1.65 -3.43 3.01
N GLN A 137 1.12 -3.80 4.18
CA GLN A 137 1.90 -4.52 5.19
C GLN A 137 2.44 -5.85 4.66
N GLN A 138 1.63 -6.58 3.94
CA GLN A 138 2.02 -7.88 3.39
C GLN A 138 3.09 -7.79 2.29
N TYR A 139 2.96 -6.82 1.38
CA TYR A 139 3.83 -6.76 0.19
C TYR A 139 4.96 -5.75 0.31
N VAL A 140 4.73 -4.61 0.96
CA VAL A 140 5.72 -3.51 1.02
C VAL A 140 6.67 -3.69 2.19
N LYS A 141 6.16 -4.06 3.37
CA LYS A 141 6.96 -4.20 4.58
C LYS A 141 8.20 -5.08 4.39
N PRO A 142 8.08 -6.36 3.96
CA PRO A 142 9.26 -7.23 3.85
C PRO A 142 10.27 -6.74 2.82
N GLN A 143 9.82 -6.13 1.73
CA GLN A 143 10.71 -5.58 0.71
C GLN A 143 11.51 -4.39 1.23
N VAL A 144 10.87 -3.50 1.96
CA VAL A 144 11.53 -2.32 2.53
C VAL A 144 12.49 -2.73 3.65
N GLU A 145 12.10 -3.66 4.51
CA GLU A 145 12.98 -4.22 5.56
C GLU A 145 14.25 -4.81 4.97
N GLN A 146 14.13 -5.59 3.91
CA GLN A 146 15.27 -6.20 3.24
C GLN A 146 16.16 -5.16 2.53
N LEU A 147 15.56 -4.16 1.87
CA LEU A 147 16.30 -3.13 1.11
C LEU A 147 17.08 -2.17 2.00
N PHE A 148 16.63 -1.93 3.22
CA PHE A 148 17.20 -0.93 4.12
C PHE A 148 17.88 -1.53 5.36
N GLY A 149 17.71 -2.83 5.62
CA GLY A 149 18.23 -3.48 6.82
C GLY A 149 17.60 -2.94 8.11
N ILE A 150 16.32 -2.60 8.08
CA ILE A 150 15.54 -2.06 9.21
C ILE A 150 14.41 -3.01 9.58
N THR A 151 13.85 -2.81 10.78
CA THR A 151 12.62 -3.47 11.21
C THR A 151 11.48 -2.47 11.20
N ILE A 152 10.45 -2.73 10.39
CA ILE A 152 9.25 -1.90 10.34
C ILE A 152 8.30 -2.33 11.46
N ARG A 153 8.05 -1.43 12.41
CA ARG A 153 7.10 -1.63 13.50
C ARG A 153 5.67 -1.38 13.07
N GLN A 154 5.49 -0.36 12.22
CA GLN A 154 4.17 0.06 11.75
C GLN A 154 4.30 0.68 10.36
N LEU A 155 3.40 0.33 9.46
CA LEU A 155 3.28 0.91 8.13
C LEU A 155 1.78 1.03 7.81
N ASP A 156 1.24 2.23 7.96
CA ASP A 156 -0.19 2.47 7.84
C ASP A 156 -0.50 3.57 6.83
N ILE A 157 -1.63 3.38 6.15
CA ILE A 157 -2.28 4.44 5.39
C ILE A 157 -3.17 5.23 6.35
N THR A 158 -2.86 6.50 6.54
CA THR A 158 -3.63 7.38 7.42
C THR A 158 -4.79 8.06 6.69
N ARG A 159 -4.63 8.28 5.38
CA ARG A 159 -5.63 8.95 4.56
C ARG A 159 -5.48 8.55 3.10
N MET A 160 -6.61 8.35 2.44
CA MET A 160 -6.73 8.18 1.00
C MET A 160 -7.85 9.08 0.50
N ASN A 161 -7.61 9.82 -0.60
CA ASN A 161 -8.65 10.64 -1.21
C ASN A 161 -8.75 10.30 -2.68
N ILE A 162 -9.98 10.30 -3.18
CA ILE A 162 -10.31 10.14 -4.59
C ILE A 162 -10.82 11.48 -5.11
N ASP A 163 -10.35 11.92 -6.27
CA ASP A 163 -10.91 13.09 -6.94
C ASP A 163 -12.27 12.73 -7.56
N LYS A 164 -13.33 13.08 -6.81
CA LYS A 164 -14.72 12.79 -7.19
C LYS A 164 -15.24 13.66 -8.32
N GLU A 165 -14.53 14.76 -8.62
CA GLU A 165 -14.87 15.67 -9.73
C GLU A 165 -14.19 15.27 -11.04
N SER A 166 -13.27 14.32 -10.99
CA SER A 166 -12.62 13.79 -12.19
C SER A 166 -13.62 13.11 -13.12
N ARG A 167 -13.34 13.17 -14.42
CA ARG A 167 -14.16 12.50 -15.42
C ARG A 167 -14.20 10.99 -15.17
N GLY A 168 -13.05 10.39 -14.91
CA GLY A 168 -12.94 8.95 -14.66
C GLY A 168 -13.81 8.49 -13.49
N TYR A 169 -13.85 9.24 -12.39
CA TYR A 169 -14.71 8.89 -11.25
C TYR A 169 -16.22 8.96 -11.62
N ARG A 170 -16.63 10.02 -12.31
CA ARG A 170 -18.05 10.18 -12.70
C ARG A 170 -18.52 9.09 -13.66
N GLU A 171 -17.73 8.79 -14.67
CA GLU A 171 -18.04 7.71 -15.63
C GLU A 171 -18.08 6.33 -14.93
N LEU A 172 -17.10 6.04 -14.08
CA LEU A 172 -17.05 4.79 -13.34
C LEU A 172 -18.22 4.64 -12.36
N LYS A 173 -18.64 5.74 -11.72
CA LYS A 173 -19.79 5.75 -10.83
C LYS A 173 -21.10 5.51 -11.60
N ALA A 174 -21.26 6.13 -12.76
CA ALA A 174 -22.41 5.91 -13.64
C ALA A 174 -22.48 4.44 -14.09
N LEU A 175 -21.38 3.90 -14.61
CA LEU A 175 -21.28 2.49 -15.00
C LEU A 175 -21.64 1.54 -13.85
N THR A 176 -21.14 1.82 -12.64
CA THR A 176 -21.44 1.00 -11.46
C THR A 176 -22.93 1.04 -11.09
N ALA A 177 -23.58 2.21 -11.23
CA ALA A 177 -25.00 2.35 -10.96
C ALA A 177 -25.85 1.59 -12.00
N ASP A 178 -25.47 1.60 -13.26
CA ASP A 178 -26.17 0.89 -14.34
C ASP A 178 -26.04 -0.63 -14.17
N LEU A 179 -24.83 -1.13 -13.87
CA LEU A 179 -24.62 -2.55 -13.58
C LEU A 179 -25.43 -3.04 -12.36
N GLU A 180 -25.57 -2.21 -11.33
CA GLU A 180 -26.37 -2.58 -10.16
C GLU A 180 -27.88 -2.59 -10.51
N ARG A 181 -28.36 -1.66 -11.32
CA ARG A 181 -29.76 -1.68 -11.83
C ARG A 181 -30.04 -2.94 -12.64
N GLU A 182 -29.16 -3.30 -13.57
CA GLU A 182 -29.28 -4.52 -14.36
C GLU A 182 -29.32 -5.77 -13.47
N ARG A 183 -28.44 -5.83 -12.47
CA ARG A 183 -28.41 -6.94 -11.52
C ARG A 183 -29.71 -7.06 -10.73
N VAL A 184 -30.23 -5.95 -10.22
CA VAL A 184 -31.51 -5.93 -9.47
C VAL A 184 -32.67 -6.36 -10.39
N MET A 185 -32.71 -5.88 -11.61
CA MET A 185 -33.74 -6.29 -12.61
C MET A 185 -33.63 -7.79 -12.93
N ALA A 186 -32.42 -8.31 -13.13
CA ALA A 186 -32.22 -9.74 -13.39
C ALA A 186 -32.68 -10.61 -12.21
N GLN A 187 -32.36 -10.20 -10.99
CA GLN A 187 -32.82 -10.89 -9.78
C GLN A 187 -34.33 -10.87 -9.64
N HIS A 188 -34.98 -9.72 -9.91
CA HIS A 188 -36.43 -9.59 -9.87
C HIS A 188 -37.10 -10.48 -10.90
N ASN A 189 -36.59 -10.47 -12.13
CA ASN A 189 -37.12 -11.33 -13.21
C ASN A 189 -36.98 -12.82 -12.88
N ALA A 190 -35.84 -13.23 -12.28
CA ALA A 190 -35.65 -14.60 -11.83
C ALA A 190 -36.64 -15.00 -10.71
N GLN A 191 -36.92 -14.09 -9.78
CA GLN A 191 -37.93 -14.33 -8.74
C GLN A 191 -39.32 -14.48 -9.29
N ILE A 192 -39.74 -13.62 -10.23
CA ILE A 192 -41.01 -13.72 -10.92
C ILE A 192 -41.11 -15.06 -11.69
N SER A 193 -40.09 -15.44 -12.42
CA SER A 193 -40.06 -16.71 -13.16
C SER A 193 -40.22 -17.92 -12.22
N ASN A 194 -39.49 -17.93 -11.08
CA ASN A 194 -39.62 -18.98 -10.09
C ASN A 194 -41.02 -19.03 -9.45
N PHE A 195 -41.61 -17.87 -9.17
CA PHE A 195 -42.96 -17.78 -8.62
C PHE A 195 -44.01 -18.33 -9.63
N ASN A 196 -43.91 -17.96 -10.91
CA ASN A 196 -44.78 -18.46 -11.96
C ASN A 196 -44.65 -19.98 -12.10
N LEU A 197 -43.42 -20.51 -12.11
CA LEU A 197 -43.18 -21.95 -12.19
C LEU A 197 -43.80 -22.71 -10.99
N GLN A 198 -43.68 -22.17 -9.77
CA GLN A 198 -44.32 -22.74 -8.58
C GLN A 198 -45.84 -22.73 -8.69
N ASN A 199 -46.42 -21.64 -9.17
CA ASN A 199 -47.87 -21.56 -9.40
C ASN A 199 -48.37 -22.57 -10.43
N ASP A 200 -47.64 -22.73 -11.54
CA ASP A 200 -47.98 -23.71 -12.58
C ASP A 200 -47.93 -25.14 -12.04
N LEU A 201 -46.87 -25.48 -11.29
CA LEU A 201 -46.73 -26.79 -10.62
C LEU A 201 -47.88 -27.03 -9.61
N ASN A 202 -48.25 -26.03 -8.81
CA ASN A 202 -49.36 -26.14 -7.88
C ASN A 202 -50.70 -26.35 -8.62
N GLN A 203 -50.93 -25.66 -9.72
CA GLN A 203 -52.13 -25.85 -10.55
C GLN A 203 -52.19 -27.25 -11.18
N GLU A 204 -51.08 -27.78 -11.68
CA GLU A 204 -51.01 -29.15 -12.19
C GLU A 204 -51.29 -30.20 -11.11
N GLN A 205 -50.73 -30.00 -9.90
CA GLN A 205 -51.00 -30.89 -8.75
C GLN A 205 -52.49 -30.88 -8.38
N LEU A 206 -53.14 -29.71 -8.34
CA LEU A 206 -54.55 -29.58 -8.07
C LEU A 206 -55.42 -30.27 -9.15
N LYS A 207 -55.05 -30.13 -10.43
CA LYS A 207 -55.74 -30.82 -11.53
C LYS A 207 -55.59 -32.34 -11.42
N MET A 208 -54.40 -32.83 -11.14
CA MET A 208 -54.18 -34.29 -10.90
C MET A 208 -55.00 -34.83 -9.74
N GLN A 209 -55.05 -34.09 -8.61
CA GLN A 209 -55.81 -34.48 -7.43
C GLN A 209 -57.33 -34.51 -7.76
N SER A 210 -57.83 -33.54 -8.50
CA SER A 210 -59.24 -33.48 -8.88
C SER A 210 -59.62 -34.63 -9.83
N THR A 211 -58.75 -35.00 -10.77
CA THR A 211 -58.97 -36.16 -11.66
C THR A 211 -58.94 -37.48 -10.91
N LEU A 212 -58.03 -37.68 -9.98
CA LEU A 212 -57.95 -38.86 -9.10
C LEU A 212 -59.20 -39.02 -8.23
N ASN A 213 -59.73 -37.91 -7.68
CA ASN A 213 -60.95 -37.91 -6.87
C ASN A 213 -62.19 -38.26 -7.71
N LEU A 214 -62.28 -37.80 -8.96
CA LEU A 214 -63.36 -38.13 -9.87
C LEU A 214 -63.34 -39.60 -10.29
N ASP A 215 -62.21 -40.21 -10.48
CA ASP A 215 -62.06 -41.64 -10.82
C ASP A 215 -62.36 -42.55 -9.62
N THR A 216 -62.09 -42.11 -8.39
CA THR A 216 -62.49 -42.84 -7.16
C THR A 216 -63.98 -42.77 -6.86
N MET A 217 -64.69 -41.73 -7.32
CA MET A 217 -66.16 -41.60 -7.16
C MET A 217 -66.95 -42.40 -8.21
N LYS A 218 -66.32 -42.82 -9.29
CA LYS A 218 -66.99 -43.61 -10.40
C LYS A 218 -66.82 -45.12 -10.22
N ARG A 219 -66.13 -45.57 -9.20
CA ARG A 219 -66.02 -46.98 -8.79
C ARG A 219 -66.97 -47.29 -7.66
#